data_30c8adeaaa962bac1523a149288aa029
#
_entry.id   30c8adeaaa962bac1523a149288aa029
#
_cell.length_a   1.000
_cell.length_b   1.000
_cell.length_c   1.000
_cell.angle_alpha   90.00
_cell.angle_beta   90.00
_cell.angle_gamma   90.00
#
_symmetry.space_group_name_H-M   'P 1'
#
loop_
_entity.id
_entity.type
_entity.pdbx_description
1 polymer ?
#
loop_
_entity_poly.entity_id
_entity_poly.type
_entity_poly.pdbx_seq_one_letter_code
_entity_poly.pdbx_strand_id
1 'polypeptide(L)'
;MHRFQGMSDADKQNDIQILNRALVFENRGVWAYNFAAAKLSTSEVGKTVLELGLQNRADHEKHQEMLRSAISEAGGTPVQMEKNYDLSSYVNKGQGNVDSDVNIAKLALALEIGAAVGYVSDTKQLKSPYMIELEAGIACIEAIHAARIRVAFNALGIKIPVVPSPLISTSDRESWVIRVERAA
;
A
#
# COMPACT_ATOMS: atom_id res chain seq x y z
N MET A 1 -2.89 20.63 -21.02
CA MET A 1 -1.51 20.12 -21.22
C MET A 1 -1.60 18.69 -21.71
N HIS A 2 -1.02 18.33 -22.87
CA HIS A 2 -1.19 16.99 -23.45
C HIS A 2 -0.18 16.01 -22.81
N ARG A 3 -0.53 15.46 -21.64
CA ARG A 3 0.33 14.56 -20.82
C ARG A 3 0.80 13.29 -21.56
N PHE A 4 0.12 12.92 -22.64
CA PHE A 4 0.36 11.72 -23.45
C PHE A 4 0.72 12.01 -24.90
N GLN A 5 1.06 13.27 -25.23
CA GLN A 5 1.42 13.67 -26.59
C GLN A 5 2.73 13.00 -27.01
N GLY A 6 2.73 12.38 -28.19
CA GLY A 6 3.90 11.70 -28.76
C GLY A 6 4.08 10.24 -28.30
N MET A 7 3.25 9.73 -27.38
CA MET A 7 3.28 8.31 -27.01
C MET A 7 2.60 7.46 -28.09
N SER A 8 3.19 6.29 -28.37
CA SER A 8 2.52 5.27 -29.18
C SER A 8 1.30 4.69 -28.44
N ASP A 9 0.36 4.12 -29.20
CA ASP A 9 -0.80 3.46 -28.59
C ASP A 9 -0.37 2.22 -27.77
N ALA A 10 0.69 1.53 -28.17
CA ALA A 10 1.27 0.43 -27.42
C ALA A 10 1.82 0.87 -26.06
N ASP A 11 2.54 2.00 -26.01
CA ASP A 11 3.06 2.57 -24.76
C ASP A 11 1.93 3.02 -23.82
N LYS A 12 0.89 3.67 -24.37
CA LYS A 12 -0.30 4.05 -23.58
C LYS A 12 -1.00 2.82 -22.99
N GLN A 13 -1.19 1.77 -23.79
CA GLN A 13 -1.80 0.53 -23.31
C GLN A 13 -0.97 -0.17 -22.25
N ASN A 14 0.36 -0.18 -22.39
CA ASN A 14 1.27 -0.67 -21.35
C ASN A 14 1.06 0.08 -20.03
N ASP A 15 1.08 1.41 -20.07
CA ASP A 15 0.95 2.25 -18.88
C ASP A 15 -0.44 2.12 -18.24
N ILE A 16 -1.51 2.08 -19.04
CA ILE A 16 -2.87 1.84 -18.55
C ILE A 16 -2.96 0.50 -17.80
N GLN A 17 -2.33 -0.56 -18.30
CA GLN A 17 -2.33 -1.86 -17.64
C GLN A 17 -1.57 -1.81 -16.30
N ILE A 18 -0.46 -1.10 -16.25
CA ILE A 18 0.34 -0.90 -15.02
C ILE A 18 -0.49 -0.13 -13.98
N LEU A 19 -1.05 1.02 -14.36
CA LEU A 19 -1.87 1.83 -13.45
C LEU A 19 -3.13 1.09 -12.96
N ASN A 20 -3.72 0.22 -13.79
CA ASN A 20 -4.84 -0.61 -13.35
C ASN A 20 -4.41 -1.65 -12.30
N ARG A 21 -3.20 -2.22 -12.40
CA ARG A 21 -2.65 -3.07 -11.32
C ARG A 21 -2.41 -2.27 -10.04
N ALA A 22 -1.85 -1.06 -10.16
CA ALA A 22 -1.68 -0.15 -9.03
C ALA A 22 -3.04 0.19 -8.38
N LEU A 23 -4.06 0.49 -9.18
CA LEU A 23 -5.42 0.76 -8.67
C LEU A 23 -6.03 -0.44 -7.93
N VAL A 24 -5.69 -1.68 -8.30
CA VAL A 24 -6.09 -2.87 -7.51
C VAL A 24 -5.42 -2.86 -6.13
N PHE A 25 -4.16 -2.41 -6.00
CA PHE A 25 -3.50 -2.27 -4.70
C PHE A 25 -4.22 -1.24 -3.82
N GLU A 26 -4.56 -0.07 -4.38
CA GLU A 26 -5.30 0.97 -3.64
C GLU A 26 -6.70 0.50 -3.22
N ASN A 27 -7.42 -0.13 -4.13
CA ASN A 27 -8.74 -0.71 -3.84
C ASN A 27 -8.67 -1.72 -2.69
N ARG A 28 -7.64 -2.59 -2.70
CA ARG A 28 -7.39 -3.55 -1.63
C ARG A 28 -6.99 -2.85 -0.33
N GLY A 29 -6.19 -1.79 -0.39
CA GLY A 29 -5.79 -0.98 0.78
C GLY A 29 -7.01 -0.39 1.48
N VAL A 30 -7.87 0.33 0.76
CA VAL A 30 -9.11 0.90 1.31
C VAL A 30 -10.00 -0.20 1.91
N TRP A 31 -10.20 -1.31 1.20
CA TRP A 31 -10.98 -2.44 1.71
C TRP A 31 -10.36 -3.04 2.97
N ALA A 32 -9.04 -3.27 2.99
CA ALA A 32 -8.33 -3.88 4.11
C ALA A 32 -8.40 -3.02 5.38
N TYR A 33 -8.26 -1.70 5.25
CA TYR A 33 -8.42 -0.79 6.39
C TYR A 33 -9.85 -0.79 6.94
N ASN A 34 -10.87 -0.79 6.08
CA ASN A 34 -12.27 -0.91 6.52
C ASN A 34 -12.54 -2.25 7.21
N PHE A 35 -12.04 -3.34 6.63
CA PHE A 35 -12.19 -4.69 7.18
C PHE A 35 -11.49 -4.83 8.55
N ALA A 36 -10.29 -4.28 8.69
CA ALA A 36 -9.51 -4.31 9.91
C ALA A 36 -10.12 -3.44 11.01
N ALA A 37 -10.60 -2.24 10.67
CA ALA A 37 -11.22 -1.32 11.63
C ALA A 37 -12.36 -1.97 12.41
N ALA A 38 -13.16 -2.82 11.76
CA ALA A 38 -14.26 -3.55 12.38
C ALA A 38 -13.82 -4.66 13.37
N LYS A 39 -12.52 -4.97 13.43
CA LYS A 39 -11.94 -6.05 14.26
C LYS A 39 -11.07 -5.53 15.39
N LEU A 40 -10.73 -4.24 15.38
CA LEU A 40 -9.93 -3.61 16.42
C LEU A 40 -10.70 -3.53 17.72
N SER A 41 -9.99 -3.71 18.84
CA SER A 41 -10.53 -3.56 20.17
C SER A 41 -10.69 -2.08 20.57
N THR A 42 -11.33 -1.84 21.70
CA THR A 42 -11.43 -0.50 22.33
C THR A 42 -10.26 -0.17 23.26
N SER A 43 -9.22 -1.00 23.30
CA SER A 43 -7.99 -0.76 24.06
C SER A 43 -7.24 0.46 23.52
N GLU A 44 -6.27 0.97 24.28
CA GLU A 44 -5.39 2.07 23.81
C GLU A 44 -4.61 1.67 22.55
N VAL A 45 -4.20 0.39 22.45
CA VAL A 45 -3.55 -0.15 21.24
C VAL A 45 -4.53 -0.13 20.06
N GLY A 46 -5.73 -0.65 20.24
CA GLY A 46 -6.76 -0.68 19.20
C GLY A 46 -7.14 0.71 18.72
N LYS A 47 -7.31 1.68 19.63
CA LYS A 47 -7.59 3.09 19.27
C LYS A 47 -6.44 3.71 18.47
N THR A 48 -5.19 3.51 18.89
CA THR A 48 -4.00 4.02 18.18
C THR A 48 -3.91 3.44 16.77
N VAL A 49 -4.12 2.12 16.62
CA VAL A 49 -4.11 1.45 15.31
C VAL A 49 -5.26 1.91 14.43
N LEU A 50 -6.44 2.13 15.01
CA LEU A 50 -7.61 2.65 14.29
C LEU A 50 -7.36 4.05 13.74
N GLU A 51 -6.88 4.98 14.59
CA GLU A 51 -6.60 6.37 14.18
C GLU A 51 -5.61 6.43 13.04
N LEU A 52 -4.49 5.68 13.15
CA LEU A 52 -3.50 5.56 12.11
C LEU A 52 -4.08 4.96 10.81
N GLY A 53 -4.87 3.90 10.95
CA GLY A 53 -5.52 3.24 9.82
C GLY A 53 -6.50 4.14 9.08
N LEU A 54 -7.25 5.00 9.79
CA LEU A 54 -8.15 5.97 9.16
C LEU A 54 -7.41 7.04 8.36
N GLN A 55 -6.24 7.49 8.84
CA GLN A 55 -5.39 8.45 8.12
C GLN A 55 -4.82 7.82 6.84
N ASN A 56 -4.20 6.64 6.94
CA ASN A 56 -3.66 5.95 5.78
C ASN A 56 -4.75 5.62 4.74
N ARG A 57 -5.93 5.16 5.20
CA ARG A 57 -7.07 4.90 4.31
C ARG A 57 -7.46 6.14 3.51
N ALA A 58 -7.50 7.32 4.14
CA ALA A 58 -7.86 8.56 3.44
C ALA A 58 -6.85 8.90 2.32
N ASP A 59 -5.56 8.62 2.54
CA ASP A 59 -4.54 8.78 1.51
C ASP A 59 -4.76 7.77 0.36
N HIS A 60 -5.04 6.49 0.64
CA HIS A 60 -5.39 5.49 -0.39
C HIS A 60 -6.64 5.87 -1.21
N GLU A 61 -7.66 6.48 -0.58
CA GLU A 61 -8.84 7.00 -1.30
C GLU A 61 -8.43 8.10 -2.31
N LYS A 62 -7.45 8.95 -1.96
CA LYS A 62 -6.89 9.95 -2.87
C LYS A 62 -6.04 9.33 -3.98
N HIS A 63 -5.23 8.34 -3.66
CA HIS A 63 -4.48 7.59 -4.67
C HIS A 63 -5.42 6.94 -5.69
N GLN A 64 -6.55 6.36 -5.26
CA GLN A 64 -7.57 5.83 -6.18
C GLN A 64 -8.09 6.93 -7.14
N GLU A 65 -8.41 8.13 -6.63
CA GLU A 65 -8.88 9.25 -7.46
C GLU A 65 -7.83 9.63 -8.51
N MET A 66 -6.56 9.76 -8.11
CA MET A 66 -5.46 10.12 -9.02
C MET A 66 -5.22 9.06 -10.09
N LEU A 67 -5.18 7.78 -9.72
CA LEU A 67 -4.98 6.68 -10.66
C LEU A 67 -6.15 6.55 -11.64
N ARG A 68 -7.40 6.67 -11.17
CA ARG A 68 -8.60 6.66 -12.03
C ARG A 68 -8.57 7.79 -13.05
N SER A 69 -8.18 9.00 -12.62
CA SER A 69 -8.05 10.14 -13.50
C SER A 69 -6.98 9.90 -14.58
N ALA A 70 -5.78 9.44 -14.17
CA ALA A 70 -4.68 9.19 -15.09
C ALA A 70 -5.01 8.10 -16.13
N ILE A 71 -5.65 6.99 -15.70
CA ILE A 71 -6.12 5.92 -16.59
C ILE A 71 -7.12 6.46 -17.60
N SER A 72 -8.12 7.23 -17.15
CA SER A 72 -9.17 7.81 -18.01
C SER A 72 -8.61 8.83 -18.98
N GLU A 73 -7.69 9.70 -18.53
CA GLU A 73 -7.02 10.69 -19.38
C GLU A 73 -6.17 10.03 -20.48
N ALA A 74 -5.60 8.84 -20.21
CA ALA A 74 -4.88 8.04 -21.19
C ALA A 74 -5.79 7.28 -22.17
N GLY A 75 -7.11 7.32 -21.98
CA GLY A 75 -8.12 6.62 -22.79
C GLY A 75 -8.42 5.19 -22.31
N GLY A 76 -7.96 4.83 -21.11
CA GLY A 76 -8.25 3.53 -20.50
C GLY A 76 -9.53 3.52 -19.66
N THR A 77 -9.93 2.32 -19.23
CA THR A 77 -11.04 2.12 -18.29
C THR A 77 -10.48 1.68 -16.93
N PRO A 78 -10.71 2.47 -15.86
CA PRO A 78 -10.27 2.10 -14.51
C PRO A 78 -10.99 0.84 -14.01
N VAL A 79 -10.23 -0.10 -13.41
CA VAL A 79 -10.80 -1.27 -12.76
C VAL A 79 -11.70 -0.85 -11.59
N GLN A 80 -12.74 -1.64 -11.35
CA GLN A 80 -13.65 -1.42 -10.23
C GLN A 80 -13.11 -2.08 -8.96
N MET A 81 -13.53 -1.53 -7.81
CA MET A 81 -13.25 -2.13 -6.50
C MET A 81 -14.03 -3.45 -6.39
N GLU A 82 -13.37 -4.49 -5.91
CA GLU A 82 -14.01 -5.77 -5.62
C GLU A 82 -14.74 -5.74 -4.27
N LYS A 83 -15.68 -6.65 -4.10
CA LYS A 83 -16.43 -6.78 -2.83
C LYS A 83 -15.53 -7.28 -1.70
N ASN A 84 -14.57 -8.16 -1.99
CA ASN A 84 -13.65 -8.76 -1.03
C ASN A 84 -12.27 -8.95 -1.67
N TYR A 85 -11.23 -8.92 -0.83
CA TYR A 85 -9.84 -9.19 -1.22
C TYR A 85 -9.25 -10.30 -0.35
N ASP A 86 -8.41 -11.13 -0.94
CA ASP A 86 -7.69 -12.19 -0.24
C ASP A 86 -6.37 -11.66 0.35
N LEU A 87 -6.21 -11.81 1.66
CA LEU A 87 -5.00 -11.47 2.41
C LEU A 87 -4.21 -12.71 2.87
N SER A 88 -4.65 -13.91 2.48
CA SER A 88 -4.05 -15.18 2.94
C SER A 88 -2.55 -15.27 2.66
N SER A 89 -2.09 -14.70 1.55
CA SER A 89 -0.67 -14.69 1.19
C SER A 89 0.22 -13.97 2.21
N TYR A 90 -0.29 -12.94 2.90
CA TYR A 90 0.40 -12.24 3.97
C TYR A 90 0.33 -13.02 5.27
N VAL A 91 -0.86 -13.51 5.62
CA VAL A 91 -1.12 -14.31 6.83
C VAL A 91 -0.28 -15.59 6.82
N ASN A 92 -0.25 -16.33 5.73
CA ASN A 92 0.51 -17.57 5.58
C ASN A 92 2.03 -17.34 5.68
N LYS A 93 2.51 -16.14 5.33
CA LYS A 93 3.91 -15.74 5.53
C LYS A 93 4.21 -15.26 6.96
N GLY A 94 3.22 -15.24 7.85
CA GLY A 94 3.37 -14.71 9.20
C GLY A 94 3.60 -13.19 9.25
N GLN A 95 3.08 -12.45 8.29
CA GLN A 95 3.26 -11.00 8.18
C GLN A 95 2.09 -10.21 8.79
N GLY A 96 1.43 -10.78 9.78
CA GLY A 96 0.28 -10.26 10.47
C GLY A 96 -0.93 -11.18 10.39
N ASN A 97 -1.98 -10.82 11.08
CA ASN A 97 -3.26 -11.52 11.11
C ASN A 97 -4.34 -10.53 11.58
N VAL A 98 -5.58 -10.99 11.71
CA VAL A 98 -6.73 -10.19 12.19
C VAL A 98 -7.24 -10.66 13.57
N ASP A 99 -6.40 -11.34 14.33
CA ASP A 99 -6.69 -11.95 15.63
C ASP A 99 -6.33 -11.08 16.85
N SER A 100 -5.58 -10.00 16.64
CA SER A 100 -5.24 -9.02 17.67
C SER A 100 -4.89 -7.67 17.06
N ASP A 101 -5.02 -6.56 17.83
CA ASP A 101 -4.68 -5.21 17.38
C ASP A 101 -3.24 -5.11 16.86
N VAL A 102 -2.30 -5.76 17.56
CA VAL A 102 -0.88 -5.80 17.16
C VAL A 102 -0.68 -6.54 15.84
N ASN A 103 -1.35 -7.68 15.66
CA ASN A 103 -1.24 -8.44 14.41
C ASN A 103 -1.94 -7.77 13.23
N ILE A 104 -3.03 -7.03 13.48
CA ILE A 104 -3.66 -6.14 12.50
C ILE A 104 -2.66 -5.05 12.05
N ALA A 105 -1.95 -4.41 12.98
CA ALA A 105 -0.94 -3.41 12.64
C ALA A 105 0.25 -4.01 11.86
N LYS A 106 0.68 -5.25 12.18
CA LYS A 106 1.70 -5.97 11.40
C LYS A 106 1.22 -6.25 9.98
N LEU A 107 -0.02 -6.67 9.82
CA LEU A 107 -0.62 -6.93 8.51
C LEU A 107 -0.71 -5.64 7.69
N ALA A 108 -1.15 -4.54 8.28
CA ALA A 108 -1.15 -3.23 7.65
C ALA A 108 0.26 -2.85 7.18
N LEU A 109 1.28 -2.94 8.05
CA LEU A 109 2.67 -2.70 7.68
C LEU A 109 3.13 -3.52 6.47
N ALA A 110 2.77 -4.81 6.43
CA ALA A 110 3.15 -5.69 5.33
C ALA A 110 2.46 -5.31 4.00
N LEU A 111 1.22 -4.81 4.06
CA LEU A 111 0.48 -4.31 2.91
C LEU A 111 1.09 -3.01 2.37
N GLU A 112 1.41 -2.03 3.25
CA GLU A 112 2.05 -0.77 2.86
C GLU A 112 3.41 -1.00 2.19
N ILE A 113 4.26 -1.85 2.79
CA ILE A 113 5.55 -2.21 2.18
C ILE A 113 5.35 -2.97 0.87
N GLY A 114 4.34 -3.82 0.78
CA GLY A 114 3.97 -4.48 -0.47
C GLY A 114 3.59 -3.49 -1.57
N ALA A 115 2.82 -2.45 -1.24
CA ALA A 115 2.44 -1.37 -2.14
C ALA A 115 3.67 -0.53 -2.57
N ALA A 116 4.47 -0.05 -1.61
CA ALA A 116 5.68 0.73 -1.90
C ALA A 116 6.64 -0.02 -2.86
N VAL A 117 6.90 -1.32 -2.61
CA VAL A 117 7.73 -2.16 -3.47
C VAL A 117 7.09 -2.36 -4.84
N GLY A 118 5.77 -2.52 -4.90
CA GLY A 118 5.00 -2.65 -6.15
C GLY A 118 5.18 -1.41 -7.02
N TYR A 119 4.91 -0.23 -6.50
CA TYR A 119 5.07 1.05 -7.19
C TYR A 119 6.51 1.27 -7.69
N VAL A 120 7.53 1.05 -6.84
CA VAL A 120 8.94 1.14 -7.24
C VAL A 120 9.28 0.16 -8.38
N SER A 121 8.66 -1.02 -8.40
CA SER A 121 8.87 -2.00 -9.47
C SER A 121 8.18 -1.62 -10.76
N ASP A 122 7.00 -1.00 -10.68
CA ASP A 122 6.19 -0.62 -11.83
C ASP A 122 6.76 0.61 -12.55
N THR A 123 7.36 1.59 -11.83
CA THR A 123 7.99 2.76 -12.43
C THR A 123 9.03 2.43 -13.50
N LYS A 124 9.74 1.28 -13.39
CA LYS A 124 10.71 0.83 -14.40
C LYS A 124 10.08 0.47 -15.75
N GLN A 125 8.80 0.17 -15.78
CA GLN A 125 8.08 -0.34 -16.94
C GLN A 125 7.23 0.74 -17.60
N LEU A 126 6.90 1.81 -16.89
CA LEU A 126 6.14 2.96 -17.38
C LEU A 126 6.90 3.72 -18.45
N LYS A 127 6.18 4.30 -19.40
CA LYS A 127 6.69 5.08 -20.54
C LYS A 127 6.37 6.56 -20.40
N SER A 128 5.22 6.91 -19.80
CA SER A 128 4.81 8.29 -19.57
C SER A 128 5.59 8.91 -18.40
N PRO A 129 6.33 10.01 -18.59
CA PRO A 129 6.96 10.73 -17.47
C PRO A 129 5.96 11.14 -16.39
N TYR A 130 4.74 11.51 -16.79
CA TYR A 130 3.66 11.85 -15.86
C TYR A 130 3.24 10.68 -14.98
N MET A 131 3.08 9.49 -15.57
CA MET A 131 2.70 8.30 -14.81
C MET A 131 3.84 7.79 -13.92
N ILE A 132 5.09 7.92 -14.37
CA ILE A 132 6.28 7.66 -13.55
C ILE A 132 6.31 8.57 -12.32
N GLU A 133 6.10 9.88 -12.51
CA GLU A 133 6.05 10.85 -11.41
C GLU A 133 4.91 10.54 -10.43
N LEU A 134 3.73 10.20 -10.95
CA LEU A 134 2.57 9.84 -10.14
C LEU A 134 2.85 8.62 -9.26
N GLU A 135 3.30 7.51 -9.86
CA GLU A 135 3.57 6.28 -9.09
C GLU A 135 4.75 6.43 -8.13
N ALA A 136 5.80 7.16 -8.52
CA ALA A 136 6.92 7.45 -7.62
C ALA A 136 6.47 8.27 -6.41
N GLY A 137 5.57 9.25 -6.63
CA GLY A 137 4.97 10.04 -5.55
C GLY A 137 4.15 9.18 -4.60
N ILE A 138 3.31 8.30 -5.13
CA ILE A 138 2.52 7.36 -4.31
C ILE A 138 3.45 6.41 -3.54
N ALA A 139 4.49 5.85 -4.18
CA ALA A 139 5.47 4.98 -3.51
C ALA A 139 6.10 5.65 -2.28
N CYS A 140 6.40 6.95 -2.35
CA CYS A 140 6.90 7.71 -1.20
C CYS A 140 5.88 7.76 -0.05
N ILE A 141 4.60 7.94 -0.35
CA ILE A 141 3.55 7.98 0.68
C ILE A 141 3.35 6.60 1.31
N GLU A 142 3.36 5.52 0.53
CA GLU A 142 3.30 4.14 1.05
C GLU A 142 4.47 3.84 2.00
N ALA A 143 5.67 4.32 1.68
CA ALA A 143 6.82 4.22 2.56
C ALA A 143 6.64 5.02 3.87
N ILE A 144 6.01 6.19 3.80
CA ILE A 144 5.67 7.01 4.98
C ILE A 144 4.61 6.31 5.82
N HIS A 145 3.59 5.69 5.22
CA HIS A 145 2.60 4.88 5.93
C HIS A 145 3.27 3.76 6.72
N ALA A 146 4.17 3.02 6.10
CA ALA A 146 4.94 1.97 6.77
C ALA A 146 5.77 2.52 7.93
N ALA A 147 6.44 3.68 7.75
CA ALA A 147 7.22 4.34 8.81
C ALA A 147 6.33 4.78 9.98
N ARG A 148 5.14 5.37 9.71
CA ARG A 148 4.16 5.75 10.73
C ARG A 148 3.73 4.55 11.58
N ILE A 149 3.44 3.40 10.97
CA ILE A 149 3.10 2.17 11.68
C ILE A 149 4.27 1.73 12.58
N ARG A 150 5.51 1.81 12.11
CA ARG A 150 6.70 1.46 12.91
C ARG A 150 6.94 2.45 14.06
N VAL A 151 6.62 3.73 13.89
CA VAL A 151 6.61 4.72 14.98
C VAL A 151 5.56 4.34 16.04
N ALA A 152 4.35 3.95 15.61
CA ALA A 152 3.30 3.52 16.53
C ALA A 152 3.73 2.28 17.33
N PHE A 153 4.39 1.30 16.73
CA PHE A 153 4.97 0.17 17.48
C PHE A 153 5.94 0.62 18.57
N ASN A 154 6.82 1.58 18.26
CA ASN A 154 7.76 2.13 19.26
C ASN A 154 7.03 2.84 20.40
N ALA A 155 5.98 3.61 20.09
CA ALA A 155 5.15 4.29 21.10
C ALA A 155 4.43 3.28 22.02
N LEU A 156 4.03 2.13 21.47
CA LEU A 156 3.42 1.02 22.21
C LEU A 156 4.46 0.12 22.94
N GLY A 157 5.73 0.52 22.97
CA GLY A 157 6.79 -0.18 23.70
C GLY A 157 7.52 -1.28 22.91
N ILE A 158 7.13 -1.55 21.67
CA ILE A 158 7.80 -2.52 20.79
C ILE A 158 8.95 -1.83 20.08
N LYS A 159 10.18 -2.01 20.59
CA LYS A 159 11.38 -1.30 20.11
C LYS A 159 11.88 -1.90 18.80
N ILE A 160 11.64 -1.18 17.70
CA ILE A 160 12.06 -1.54 16.33
C ILE A 160 12.64 -0.33 15.60
N PRO A 161 13.57 -0.49 14.66
CA PRO A 161 14.01 0.62 13.81
C PRO A 161 12.83 1.18 13.02
N VAL A 162 12.69 2.51 12.96
CA VAL A 162 11.67 3.15 12.11
C VAL A 162 12.01 2.96 10.63
N VAL A 163 13.30 3.11 10.28
CA VAL A 163 13.86 2.85 8.96
C VAL A 163 14.83 1.68 9.06
N PRO A 164 14.38 0.43 8.80
CA PRO A 164 15.20 -0.76 9.01
C PRO A 164 16.18 -1.08 7.88
N SER A 165 16.02 -0.45 6.72
CA SER A 165 16.90 -0.59 5.55
C SER A 165 17.02 0.76 4.85
N PRO A 166 18.17 1.10 4.25
CA PRO A 166 18.34 2.33 3.48
C PRO A 166 17.59 2.32 2.14
N LEU A 167 16.99 1.19 1.78
CA LEU A 167 16.30 0.99 0.50
C LEU A 167 14.97 0.28 0.70
N ILE A 168 13.97 0.66 -0.11
CA ILE A 168 12.73 -0.09 -0.27
C ILE A 168 12.76 -0.74 -1.65
N SER A 169 12.92 -2.07 -1.66
CA SER A 169 12.99 -2.87 -2.87
C SER A 169 12.46 -4.27 -2.62
N THR A 170 12.34 -5.06 -3.67
CA THR A 170 11.95 -6.47 -3.55
C THR A 170 12.91 -7.26 -2.66
N SER A 171 14.24 -7.00 -2.75
CA SER A 171 15.26 -7.67 -1.93
C SER A 171 15.24 -7.23 -0.47
N ASP A 172 14.85 -5.99 -0.17
CA ASP A 172 14.87 -5.43 1.18
C ASP A 172 13.53 -5.53 1.91
N ARG A 173 12.48 -5.98 1.22
CA ARG A 173 11.11 -6.05 1.75
C ARG A 173 11.03 -6.74 3.10
N GLU A 174 11.76 -7.83 3.29
CA GLU A 174 11.71 -8.61 4.52
C GLU A 174 12.30 -7.88 5.74
N SER A 175 13.18 -6.90 5.55
CA SER A 175 13.68 -6.04 6.62
C SER A 175 12.61 -5.07 7.15
N TRP A 176 11.63 -4.74 6.33
CA TRP A 176 10.57 -3.78 6.64
C TRP A 176 9.37 -4.41 7.35
N VAL A 177 9.05 -5.67 7.12
CA VAL A 177 7.90 -6.36 7.73
C VAL A 177 8.23 -6.84 9.15
N ILE A 178 7.19 -7.00 9.98
CA ILE A 178 7.29 -7.57 11.33
C ILE A 178 6.49 -8.86 11.33
N ARG A 179 7.15 -9.96 11.67
CA ARG A 179 6.48 -11.25 11.69
C ARG A 179 5.68 -11.47 12.98
N VAL A 180 4.61 -12.24 12.85
CA VAL A 180 3.87 -12.77 13.99
C VAL A 180 4.79 -13.75 14.72
N GLU A 181 4.91 -13.62 16.04
CA GLU A 181 5.61 -14.62 16.84
C GLU A 181 4.82 -15.92 16.76
N ARG A 182 5.49 -17.01 16.40
CA ARG A 182 4.89 -18.34 16.49
C ARG A 182 4.84 -18.69 17.97
N ALA A 183 3.66 -19.07 18.47
CA ALA A 183 3.57 -19.72 19.76
C ALA A 183 4.51 -20.95 19.75
N ALA A 184 5.41 -20.99 20.73
CA ALA A 184 6.36 -22.10 20.92
C ALA A 184 5.61 -23.38 21.27
#